data_27aa727688dd221e26c4ac3d7e8c04cb
#
_entry.id   27aa727688dd221e26c4ac3d7e8c04cb
#
_cell.length_a   1.000
_cell.length_b   1.000
_cell.length_c   1.000
_cell.angle_alpha   90.00
_cell.angle_beta   90.00
_cell.angle_gamma   90.00
#
_symmetry.space_group_name_H-M   'P 1'
#
loop_
_entity.id
_entity.type
_entity.pdbx_description
1 polymer ?
#
loop_
_entity_poly.entity_id
_entity_poly.type
_entity_poly.pdbx_seq_one_letter_code
_entity_poly.pdbx_strand_id
1 'polypeptide(L)'
;MNPINPKLLDKFTRVCERAAFGASKFRGKNDKVAADQAAVDEMRAELNKIEMKGNIVIGEGEMDEAPMLFIGEKLGNNAGEELDIAVDPLEGTNFTAKNLPNAISVMAITKKGGLLSAPD
;
A
#
# COMPACT_ATOMS: atom_id res chain seq x y z
N MET A 1 21.99 -10.14 -9.82
CA MET A 1 21.08 -9.25 -9.09
C MET A 1 20.93 -9.74 -7.66
N ASN A 2 21.17 -8.88 -6.69
CA ASN A 2 20.98 -9.25 -5.29
C ASN A 2 19.50 -9.19 -4.94
N PRO A 3 18.96 -10.19 -4.28
CA PRO A 3 17.58 -10.15 -3.84
C PRO A 3 17.37 -9.08 -2.75
N ILE A 4 16.12 -8.71 -2.55
CA ILE A 4 15.73 -7.87 -1.42
C ILE A 4 16.02 -8.66 -0.13
N ASN A 5 16.47 -7.96 0.90
CA ASN A 5 16.76 -8.58 2.19
C ASN A 5 15.53 -9.36 2.70
N PRO A 6 15.65 -10.68 2.89
CA PRO A 6 14.52 -11.50 3.35
C PRO A 6 13.89 -11.04 4.67
N LYS A 7 14.64 -10.33 5.50
CA LYS A 7 14.12 -9.80 6.76
C LYS A 7 13.01 -8.78 6.56
N LEU A 8 12.92 -8.19 5.36
CA LEU A 8 11.86 -7.24 5.03
C LEU A 8 10.55 -7.92 4.68
N LEU A 9 10.57 -9.21 4.33
CA LEU A 9 9.36 -9.90 3.92
C LEU A 9 8.26 -9.84 4.97
N ASP A 10 8.58 -10.13 6.22
CA ASP A 10 7.60 -10.09 7.31
C ASP A 10 7.06 -8.68 7.51
N LYS A 11 7.91 -7.68 7.34
CA LYS A 11 7.50 -6.29 7.50
C LYS A 11 6.53 -5.86 6.41
N PHE A 12 6.76 -6.27 5.17
CA PHE A 12 5.85 -5.96 4.07
C PHE A 12 4.54 -6.75 4.18
N THR A 13 4.60 -8.00 4.63
CA THR A 13 3.39 -8.78 4.89
C THR A 13 2.52 -8.07 5.93
N ARG A 14 3.14 -7.56 6.99
CA ARG A 14 2.41 -6.81 8.02
C ARG A 14 1.76 -5.54 7.47
N VAL A 15 2.37 -4.89 6.50
CA VAL A 15 1.77 -3.70 5.88
C VAL A 15 0.41 -4.04 5.28
N CYS A 16 0.32 -5.12 4.51
CA CYS A 16 -0.95 -5.54 3.92
C CYS A 16 -1.94 -6.02 4.99
N GLU A 17 -1.47 -6.72 6.01
CA GLU A 17 -2.32 -7.13 7.13
C GLU A 17 -2.94 -5.92 7.84
N ARG A 18 -2.15 -4.88 8.08
CA ARG A 18 -2.66 -3.66 8.74
C ARG A 18 -3.65 -2.93 7.86
N ALA A 19 -3.40 -2.85 6.56
CA ALA A 19 -4.34 -2.23 5.62
C ALA A 19 -5.67 -2.97 5.63
N ALA A 20 -5.63 -4.30 5.54
CA ALA A 20 -6.82 -5.13 5.56
C ALA A 20 -7.57 -4.99 6.89
N PHE A 21 -6.86 -4.96 8.00
CA PHE A 21 -7.47 -4.78 9.32
C PHE A 21 -8.19 -3.43 9.42
N GLY A 22 -7.55 -2.35 8.97
CA GLY A 22 -8.17 -1.03 8.97
C GLY A 22 -9.45 -1.00 8.16
N ALA A 23 -9.38 -1.53 6.92
CA ALA A 23 -10.55 -1.59 6.05
C ALA A 23 -11.68 -2.44 6.65
N SER A 24 -11.35 -3.52 7.36
CA SER A 24 -12.34 -4.45 7.92
C SER A 24 -13.29 -3.79 8.91
N LYS A 25 -12.87 -2.71 9.54
CA LYS A 25 -13.71 -1.96 10.48
C LYS A 25 -14.89 -1.30 9.80
N PHE A 26 -14.82 -1.12 8.50
CA PHE A 26 -15.87 -0.49 7.70
C PHE A 26 -16.66 -1.52 6.89
N ARG A 27 -16.46 -2.80 7.17
CA ARG A 27 -17.16 -3.87 6.47
C ARG A 27 -18.66 -3.77 6.70
N GLY A 28 -19.43 -3.71 5.63
CA GLY A 28 -20.87 -3.60 5.71
C GLY A 28 -21.41 -2.25 6.13
N LYS A 29 -20.57 -1.23 6.21
CA LYS A 29 -21.00 0.12 6.61
C LYS A 29 -21.52 0.95 5.44
N ASN A 30 -21.48 0.41 4.23
CA ASN A 30 -21.91 1.08 3.00
C ASN A 30 -21.18 2.40 2.74
N ASP A 31 -19.90 2.44 3.12
CA ASP A 31 -19.04 3.63 2.95
C ASP A 31 -17.69 3.20 2.41
N LYS A 32 -17.62 3.07 1.09
CA LYS A 32 -16.40 2.63 0.41
C LYS A 32 -15.24 3.63 0.56
N VAL A 33 -15.56 4.92 0.68
CA VAL A 33 -14.53 5.95 0.84
C VAL A 33 -13.85 5.81 2.19
N ALA A 34 -14.63 5.61 3.25
CA ALA A 34 -14.06 5.41 4.58
C ALA A 34 -13.25 4.12 4.68
N ALA A 35 -13.69 3.05 4.01
CA ALA A 35 -12.95 1.79 3.98
C ALA A 35 -11.59 1.96 3.30
N ASP A 36 -11.59 2.64 2.15
CA ASP A 36 -10.37 2.91 1.40
C ASP A 36 -9.42 3.80 2.21
N GLN A 37 -9.95 4.86 2.82
CA GLN A 37 -9.16 5.77 3.65
C GLN A 37 -8.47 5.03 4.79
N ALA A 38 -9.20 4.14 5.45
CA ALA A 38 -8.63 3.37 6.57
C ALA A 38 -7.50 2.47 6.11
N ALA A 39 -7.65 1.82 4.94
CA ALA A 39 -6.60 0.98 4.38
C ALA A 39 -5.38 1.82 4.02
N VAL A 40 -5.56 2.96 3.38
CA VAL A 40 -4.47 3.87 3.00
C VAL A 40 -3.71 4.34 4.23
N ASP A 41 -4.43 4.80 5.26
CA ASP A 41 -3.81 5.33 6.47
C ASP A 41 -2.94 4.27 7.17
N GLU A 42 -3.47 3.05 7.31
CA GLU A 42 -2.73 1.96 7.93
C GLU A 42 -1.52 1.54 7.10
N MET A 43 -1.69 1.45 5.78
CA MET A 43 -0.60 1.06 4.90
C MET A 43 0.53 2.08 4.95
N ARG A 44 0.20 3.37 4.85
CA ARG A 44 1.20 4.44 4.92
C ARG A 44 1.94 4.41 6.25
N ALA A 45 1.22 4.27 7.36
CA ALA A 45 1.82 4.27 8.69
C ALA A 45 2.81 3.12 8.85
N GLU A 46 2.44 1.92 8.42
CA GLU A 46 3.32 0.76 8.52
C GLU A 46 4.51 0.84 7.56
N LEU A 47 4.30 1.31 6.34
CA LEU A 47 5.41 1.49 5.39
C LEU A 47 6.46 2.47 5.92
N ASN A 48 6.02 3.52 6.59
CA ASN A 48 6.93 4.53 7.12
C ASN A 48 7.79 4.03 8.28
N LYS A 49 7.46 2.91 8.88
CA LYS A 49 8.27 2.28 9.93
C LYS A 49 9.41 1.44 9.38
N ILE A 50 9.43 1.15 8.10
CA ILE A 50 10.40 0.24 7.49
C ILE A 50 11.69 0.99 7.16
N GLU A 51 12.82 0.36 7.45
CA GLU A 51 14.13 0.90 7.10
C GLU A 51 14.35 0.73 5.60
N MET A 52 13.97 1.75 4.85
CA MET A 52 14.09 1.77 3.40
C MET A 52 13.98 3.20 2.88
N LYS A 53 14.41 3.38 1.63
CA LYS A 53 14.13 4.57 0.84
C LYS A 53 13.11 4.13 -0.22
N GLY A 54 11.84 4.11 0.18
CA GLY A 54 10.76 3.62 -0.67
C GLY A 54 10.21 4.69 -1.58
N ASN A 55 9.76 4.28 -2.77
CA ASN A 55 9.16 5.17 -3.75
C ASN A 55 7.97 4.46 -4.40
N ILE A 56 6.81 5.09 -4.37
CA ILE A 56 5.63 4.55 -5.05
C ILE A 56 5.79 4.77 -6.56
N VAL A 57 5.83 3.68 -7.31
CA VAL A 57 5.91 3.71 -8.78
C VAL A 57 4.53 3.46 -9.38
N ILE A 58 3.75 2.55 -8.78
CA ILE A 58 2.37 2.29 -9.16
C ILE A 58 1.53 2.48 -7.90
N GLY A 59 0.64 3.44 -7.94
CA GLY A 59 -0.17 3.82 -6.79
C GLY A 59 -1.60 4.14 -7.19
N GLU A 60 -2.26 4.99 -6.40
CA GLU A 60 -3.67 5.27 -6.56
C GLU A 60 -3.97 6.62 -7.20
N GLY A 61 -3.00 7.25 -7.85
CA GLY A 61 -3.24 8.52 -8.52
C GLY A 61 -2.17 9.55 -8.22
N GLU A 62 -2.52 10.80 -8.48
CA GLU A 62 -1.59 11.91 -8.41
C GLU A 62 -1.54 12.53 -7.01
N MET A 63 -0.48 13.31 -6.75
CA MET A 63 -0.22 13.90 -5.45
C MET A 63 -1.38 14.69 -4.86
N ASP A 64 -2.17 15.36 -5.72
CA ASP A 64 -3.25 16.25 -5.25
C ASP A 64 -4.55 15.52 -4.95
N GLU A 65 -4.61 14.24 -5.23
CA GLU A 65 -5.82 13.44 -5.02
C GLU A 65 -5.74 12.72 -3.67
N ALA A 66 -6.10 13.42 -2.62
CA ALA A 66 -6.15 12.81 -1.28
C ALA A 66 -7.49 12.09 -1.11
N PRO A 67 -7.52 11.03 -0.31
CA PRO A 67 -6.46 10.41 0.48
C PRO A 67 -5.93 9.16 -0.20
N MET A 68 -4.73 9.18 -0.70
CA MET A 68 -4.22 7.98 -1.38
C MET A 68 -2.70 7.93 -1.34
N LEU A 69 -2.17 6.73 -1.62
CA LEU A 69 -0.75 6.53 -1.81
C LEU A 69 -0.45 6.88 -3.26
N PHE A 70 0.15 8.05 -3.47
CA PHE A 70 0.30 8.62 -4.81
C PHE A 70 1.63 8.25 -5.45
N ILE A 71 1.65 8.25 -6.78
CA ILE A 71 2.86 8.00 -7.56
C ILE A 71 3.92 9.05 -7.21
N GLY A 72 5.11 8.59 -6.86
CA GLY A 72 6.22 9.45 -6.43
C GLY A 72 6.31 9.67 -4.94
N GLU A 73 5.33 9.21 -4.16
CA GLU A 73 5.38 9.36 -2.70
C GLU A 73 6.56 8.60 -2.14
N LYS A 74 7.29 9.23 -1.21
CA LYS A 74 8.44 8.63 -0.54
C LYS A 74 8.00 8.04 0.78
N LEU A 75 8.36 6.80 1.01
CA LEU A 75 7.96 6.04 2.20
C LEU A 75 9.16 5.36 2.83
N GLY A 76 9.04 5.07 4.11
CA GLY A 76 10.13 4.49 4.89
C GLY A 76 10.86 5.54 5.70
N ASN A 77 11.88 5.12 6.44
CA ASN A 77 12.63 6.02 7.31
C ASN A 77 13.80 6.73 6.61
N ASN A 78 13.88 6.62 5.29
CA ASN A 78 14.93 7.22 4.46
C ASN A 78 16.32 6.66 4.75
N ALA A 79 16.39 5.41 5.17
CA ALA A 79 17.64 4.68 5.39
C ALA A 79 17.54 3.31 4.73
N GLY A 80 18.68 2.65 4.52
CA GLY A 80 18.68 1.30 3.93
C GLY A 80 18.55 1.31 2.40
N GLU A 81 17.92 0.28 1.86
CA GLU A 81 17.83 0.09 0.42
C GLU A 81 16.84 1.02 -0.26
N GLU A 82 17.15 1.38 -1.49
CA GLU A 82 16.19 2.07 -2.37
C GLU A 82 15.27 1.01 -2.98
N LEU A 83 13.96 1.14 -2.73
CA LEU A 83 12.97 0.16 -3.18
C LEU A 83 11.84 0.86 -3.91
N ASP A 84 11.38 0.23 -4.99
CA ASP A 84 10.20 0.70 -5.72
C ASP A 84 9.01 -0.15 -5.32
N ILE A 85 7.86 0.48 -5.20
CA ILE A 85 6.66 -0.11 -4.60
C ILE A 85 5.46 0.11 -5.50
N ALA A 86 4.69 -0.95 -5.72
CA ALA A 86 3.38 -0.88 -6.33
C ALA A 86 2.36 -1.27 -5.25
N VAL A 87 1.31 -0.48 -5.11
CA VAL A 87 0.32 -0.69 -4.04
C VAL A 87 -1.09 -0.62 -4.56
N ASP A 88 -1.96 -1.40 -3.94
CA ASP A 88 -3.38 -1.19 -3.91
C ASP A 88 -3.86 -1.52 -2.49
N PRO A 89 -4.06 -0.49 -1.66
CA PRO A 89 -4.41 -0.72 -0.25
C PRO A 89 -5.72 -1.47 -0.06
N LEU A 90 -6.69 -1.25 -0.94
CA LEU A 90 -7.98 -1.95 -0.89
C LEU A 90 -8.57 -2.09 -2.28
N GLU A 91 -8.30 -3.23 -2.90
CA GLU A 91 -8.94 -3.66 -4.14
C GLU A 91 -10.32 -4.20 -3.78
N GLY A 92 -11.37 -3.63 -4.40
CA GLY A 92 -12.73 -4.04 -4.13
C GLY A 92 -13.36 -3.29 -2.97
N THR A 93 -13.24 -1.96 -2.98
CA THR A 93 -13.83 -1.10 -1.94
C THR A 93 -15.33 -1.32 -1.77
N ASN A 94 -16.04 -1.56 -2.87
CA ASN A 94 -17.48 -1.87 -2.83
C ASN A 94 -17.76 -3.19 -2.11
N PHE A 95 -16.92 -4.19 -2.31
CA PHE A 95 -17.09 -5.48 -1.64
C PHE A 95 -16.99 -5.31 -0.12
N THR A 96 -16.01 -4.54 0.33
CA THR A 96 -15.86 -4.26 1.76
C THR A 96 -17.06 -3.48 2.28
N ALA A 97 -17.45 -2.42 1.59
CA ALA A 97 -18.56 -1.57 2.03
C ALA A 97 -19.86 -2.35 2.17
N LYS A 98 -20.08 -3.35 1.32
CA LYS A 98 -21.29 -4.17 1.29
C LYS A 98 -21.16 -5.49 2.03
N ASN A 99 -20.02 -5.73 2.70
CA ASN A 99 -19.75 -6.99 3.40
C ASN A 99 -19.79 -8.20 2.46
N LEU A 100 -19.22 -8.02 1.25
CA LEU A 100 -19.10 -9.09 0.26
C LEU A 100 -17.67 -9.63 0.25
N PRO A 101 -17.45 -10.88 -0.20
CA PRO A 101 -16.10 -11.46 -0.25
C PRO A 101 -15.26 -10.87 -1.39
N ASN A 102 -13.98 -11.20 -1.38
CA ASN A 102 -13.01 -10.97 -2.47
C ASN A 102 -12.36 -9.59 -2.51
N ALA A 103 -12.49 -8.79 -1.45
CA ALA A 103 -11.64 -7.60 -1.32
C ALA A 103 -10.25 -8.05 -0.87
N ILE A 104 -9.22 -7.40 -1.39
CA ILE A 104 -7.82 -7.71 -1.05
C ILE A 104 -7.02 -6.44 -0.86
N SER A 105 -5.93 -6.55 -0.09
CA SER A 105 -4.89 -5.54 -0.03
C SER A 105 -3.63 -6.16 -0.63
N VAL A 106 -2.97 -5.45 -1.53
CA VAL A 106 -1.85 -6.02 -2.29
C VAL A 106 -0.74 -5.00 -2.49
N MET A 107 0.50 -5.50 -2.52
CA MET A 107 1.65 -4.68 -2.88
C MET A 107 2.71 -5.56 -3.53
N ALA A 108 3.52 -4.93 -4.37
CA ALA A 108 4.71 -5.54 -4.94
C ALA A 108 5.91 -4.63 -4.67
N ILE A 109 7.04 -5.22 -4.40
CA ILE A 109 8.25 -4.51 -4.03
C ILE A 109 9.41 -5.03 -4.86
N THR A 110 10.20 -4.10 -5.40
CA THR A 110 11.41 -4.44 -6.13
C THR A 110 12.54 -3.50 -5.73
N LYS A 111 13.73 -3.84 -6.13
CA LYS A 111 14.83 -2.88 -6.09
C LYS A 111 14.53 -1.74 -7.06
N LYS A 112 15.09 -0.57 -6.79
CA LYS A 112 14.89 0.60 -7.62
C LYS A 112 15.09 0.28 -9.10
N GLY A 113 14.13 0.67 -9.91
CA GLY A 113 14.12 0.43 -11.36
C GLY A 113 13.54 -0.91 -11.78
N GLY A 114 13.09 -1.73 -10.84
CA GLY A 114 12.54 -3.06 -11.16
C GLY A 114 11.08 -3.07 -11.56
N LEU A 115 10.36 -1.97 -11.38
CA LEU A 115 8.96 -1.87 -11.80
C LEU A 115 8.81 -1.01 -13.04
N LEU A 116 7.93 -1.43 -13.93
CA LEU A 116 7.56 -0.62 -15.08
C LEU A 116 6.66 0.52 -14.61
N SER A 117 6.97 1.75 -15.04
CA SER A 117 6.07 2.87 -14.80
C SER A 117 4.82 2.68 -15.62
N ALA A 118 3.67 2.66 -14.97
CA ALA A 118 2.38 2.48 -15.62
C ALA A 118 1.53 3.74 -15.44
N PRO A 119 0.68 4.08 -16.44
CA PRO A 119 -0.28 5.17 -16.25
C PRO A 119 -1.33 4.78 -15.22
N ASP A 120 -1.99 5.77 -14.67
CA ASP A 120 -3.08 5.59 -13.71
C ASP A 120 -4.29 4.91 -14.35
#